data_8a6a13e907e2b285545211c558bf9630
#
_entry.id   8a6a13e907e2b285545211c558bf9630
#
_cell.length_a   1.000
_cell.length_b   1.000
_cell.length_c   1.000
_cell.angle_alpha   90.00
_cell.angle_beta   90.00
_cell.angle_gamma   90.00
#
_symmetry.space_group_name_H-M   'P 1'
#
loop_
_entity.id
_entity.type
_entity.pdbx_description
1 polymer ?
#
loop_
_entity_poly.entity_id
_entity_poly.type
_entity_poly.pdbx_seq_one_letter_code
_entity_poly.pdbx_strand_id
1 'polypeptide(L)'
;MPKKKKVKIFAPLKEGLELALAYDRGEKVDLRVTEIPEPPKQLSPREIRKIRRSLNASQALFAALLNVSHQAVQSWEQGVRRPQNAALKLLVLARKNPRVLMRA
;
A
#
# COMPACT_ATOMS: atom_id res chain seq x y z
N MET A 1 3.03 6.66 18.40
CA MET A 1 1.88 6.08 17.75
C MET A 1 1.62 6.76 16.42
N PRO A 2 1.57 6.00 15.33
CA PRO A 2 1.22 6.63 14.06
C PRO A 2 -0.22 7.12 14.12
N LYS A 3 -0.40 8.40 13.83
CA LYS A 3 -1.72 8.98 13.76
C LYS A 3 -2.26 8.83 12.35
N LYS A 4 -3.48 8.39 12.23
CA LYS A 4 -4.16 8.35 10.96
C LYS A 4 -4.65 9.76 10.61
N LYS A 5 -4.46 10.15 9.37
CA LYS A 5 -5.02 11.40 8.89
C LYS A 5 -6.50 11.20 8.60
N LYS A 6 -7.31 12.12 9.09
CA LYS A 6 -8.72 12.16 8.74
C LYS A 6 -8.89 13.05 7.53
N VAL A 7 -9.41 12.50 6.47
CA VAL A 7 -9.65 13.23 5.24
C VAL A 7 -11.09 12.99 4.82
N LYS A 8 -11.75 14.06 4.39
CA LYS A 8 -13.06 13.93 3.79
C LYS A 8 -12.90 13.36 2.40
N ILE A 9 -13.45 12.21 2.16
CA ILE A 9 -13.36 11.54 0.88
C ILE A 9 -14.76 11.31 0.33
N PHE A 10 -14.95 11.72 -0.91
CA PHE A 10 -16.07 11.26 -1.71
C PHE A 10 -15.61 9.93 -2.32
N ALA A 11 -16.10 8.82 -1.79
CA ALA A 11 -15.56 7.53 -2.16
C ALA A 11 -15.69 7.29 -3.67
N PRO A 12 -16.67 6.56 -4.21
CA PRO A 12 -16.77 6.46 -5.65
C PRO A 12 -17.22 7.78 -6.28
N LEU A 13 -16.75 8.03 -7.50
CA LEU A 13 -17.07 9.25 -8.24
C LEU A 13 -18.56 9.54 -8.31
N LYS A 14 -19.37 8.51 -8.54
CA LYS A 14 -20.83 8.65 -8.63
C LYS A 14 -21.43 9.14 -7.33
N GLU A 15 -21.05 8.55 -6.21
CA GLU A 15 -21.52 8.95 -4.89
C GLU A 15 -21.07 10.36 -4.54
N GLY A 16 -19.84 10.69 -4.87
CA GLY A 16 -19.32 12.03 -4.65
C GLY A 16 -20.09 13.09 -5.43
N LEU A 17 -20.45 12.78 -6.67
CA LEU A 17 -21.24 13.68 -7.50
C LEU A 17 -22.64 13.86 -6.94
N GLU A 18 -23.29 12.79 -6.51
CA GLU A 18 -24.62 12.85 -5.90
C GLU A 18 -24.63 13.70 -4.65
N LEU A 19 -23.62 13.53 -3.79
CA LEU A 19 -23.46 14.32 -2.57
C LEU A 19 -23.24 15.80 -2.90
N ALA A 20 -22.44 16.10 -3.90
CA ALA A 20 -22.19 17.47 -4.32
C ALA A 20 -23.45 18.13 -4.84
N LEU A 21 -24.27 17.42 -5.63
CA LEU A 21 -25.54 17.92 -6.14
C LEU A 21 -26.53 18.16 -4.99
N ALA A 22 -26.59 17.25 -4.03
CA ALA A 22 -27.46 17.40 -2.86
C ALA A 22 -27.06 18.64 -2.04
N TYR A 23 -25.75 18.84 -1.84
CA TYR A 23 -25.23 20.00 -1.13
C TYR A 23 -25.61 21.29 -1.84
N ASP A 24 -25.46 21.32 -3.16
CA ASP A 24 -25.79 22.51 -3.98
C ASP A 24 -27.27 22.86 -3.90
N ARG A 25 -28.15 21.86 -3.71
CA ARG A 25 -29.58 22.10 -3.53
C ARG A 25 -29.98 22.50 -2.12
N GLY A 26 -29.02 22.65 -1.22
CA GLY A 26 -29.25 22.99 0.18
C GLY A 26 -29.73 21.84 1.05
N GLU A 27 -29.62 20.63 0.57
CA GLU A 27 -29.96 19.43 1.34
C GLU A 27 -28.89 19.13 2.38
N LYS A 28 -29.30 18.54 3.50
CA LYS A 28 -28.32 18.03 4.47
C LYS A 28 -27.56 16.88 3.84
N VAL A 29 -26.25 17.02 3.78
CA VAL A 29 -25.37 15.99 3.24
C VAL A 29 -24.58 15.37 4.37
N ASP A 30 -24.68 14.04 4.50
CA ASP A 30 -23.86 13.28 5.43
C ASP A 30 -22.55 12.95 4.76
N LEU A 31 -21.53 13.76 5.02
CA LEU A 31 -20.19 13.54 4.47
C LEU A 31 -19.47 12.52 5.32
N ARG A 32 -19.18 11.38 4.72
CA ARG A 32 -18.38 10.36 5.39
C ARG A 32 -16.93 10.82 5.51
N VAL A 33 -16.43 10.81 6.72
CA VAL A 33 -15.02 11.05 6.97
C VAL A 33 -14.35 9.70 7.08
N THR A 34 -13.43 9.43 6.17
CA THR A 34 -12.65 8.20 6.19
C THR A 34 -11.26 8.51 6.72
N GLU A 35 -10.82 7.72 7.68
CA GLU A 35 -9.44 7.82 8.13
C GLU A 35 -8.53 7.18 7.11
N ILE A 36 -7.57 7.94 6.62
CA ILE A 36 -6.53 7.42 5.76
C ILE A 36 -5.33 7.08 6.64
N PRO A 37 -4.90 5.82 6.63
CA PRO A 37 -3.69 5.47 7.38
C PRO A 37 -2.50 6.23 6.87
N GLU A 38 -1.56 6.53 7.74
CA GLU A 38 -0.29 7.10 7.33
C GLU A 38 0.40 6.19 6.32
N PRO A 39 1.14 6.76 5.37
CA PRO A 39 1.93 5.93 4.47
C PRO A 39 2.84 4.99 5.26
N PRO A 40 3.04 3.76 4.81
CA PRO A 40 3.91 2.84 5.52
C PRO A 40 5.34 3.38 5.59
N LYS A 41 6.00 3.12 6.71
CA LYS A 41 7.40 3.49 6.88
C LYS A 41 8.26 2.67 5.94
N GLN A 42 9.33 3.28 5.47
CA GLN A 42 10.25 2.62 4.58
C GLN A 42 10.91 1.42 5.27
N LEU A 43 11.12 0.37 4.51
CA LEU A 43 11.77 -0.84 4.99
C LEU A 43 13.26 -0.80 4.66
N SER A 44 14.08 -1.35 5.56
CA SER A 44 15.50 -1.51 5.31
C SER A 44 15.75 -2.67 4.34
N PRO A 45 16.90 -2.68 3.64
CA PRO A 45 17.26 -3.82 2.79
C PRO A 45 17.22 -5.17 3.53
N ARG A 46 17.65 -5.15 4.79
CA ARG A 46 17.61 -6.36 5.63
C ARG A 46 16.19 -6.87 5.85
N GLU A 47 15.26 -5.97 6.12
CA GLU A 47 13.86 -6.33 6.31
C GLU A 47 13.26 -6.92 5.04
N ILE A 48 13.59 -6.35 3.89
CA ILE A 48 13.12 -6.86 2.60
C ILE A 48 13.66 -8.27 2.35
N ARG A 49 14.94 -8.50 2.60
CA ARG A 49 15.53 -9.84 2.49
C ARG A 49 14.89 -10.83 3.45
N LYS A 50 14.58 -10.39 4.67
CA LYS A 50 13.93 -11.23 5.67
C LYS A 50 12.54 -11.68 5.19
N ILE A 51 11.78 -10.77 4.62
CA ILE A 51 10.46 -11.10 4.06
C ILE A 51 10.62 -12.16 2.96
N ARG A 52 11.55 -11.92 2.04
CA ARG A 52 11.80 -12.85 0.93
C ARG A 52 12.21 -14.24 1.44
N ARG A 53 13.12 -14.29 2.38
CA ARG A 53 13.61 -15.55 2.93
C ARG A 53 12.54 -16.32 3.69
N SER A 54 11.61 -15.61 4.31
CA SER A 54 10.50 -16.26 5.01
C SER A 54 9.58 -17.03 4.06
N LEU A 55 9.61 -16.70 2.76
CA LEU A 55 8.86 -17.39 1.72
C LEU A 55 9.72 -18.44 0.99
N ASN A 56 10.99 -18.61 1.38
CA ASN A 56 11.95 -19.45 0.64
C ASN A 56 12.02 -19.09 -0.84
N ALA A 57 11.86 -17.82 -1.15
CA ALA A 57 11.80 -17.34 -2.52
C ALA A 57 13.16 -16.81 -2.98
N SER A 58 13.52 -17.10 -4.24
CA SER A 58 14.62 -16.40 -4.90
C SER A 58 14.21 -14.94 -5.16
N GLN A 59 15.19 -14.09 -5.47
CA GLN A 59 14.88 -12.72 -5.87
C GLN A 59 13.95 -12.66 -7.08
N ALA A 60 14.17 -13.55 -8.05
CA ALA A 60 13.34 -13.60 -9.25
C ALA A 60 11.88 -13.98 -8.91
N LEU A 61 11.70 -15.00 -8.08
CA LEU A 61 10.36 -15.41 -7.65
C LEU A 61 9.69 -14.30 -6.84
N PHE A 62 10.43 -13.70 -5.92
CA PHE A 62 9.92 -12.61 -5.10
C PHE A 62 9.46 -11.43 -5.97
N ALA A 63 10.24 -11.08 -6.98
CA ALA A 63 9.88 -10.05 -7.95
C ALA A 63 8.58 -10.40 -8.67
N ALA A 64 8.43 -11.64 -9.10
CA ALA A 64 7.21 -12.11 -9.75
C ALA A 64 5.99 -12.01 -8.82
N LEU A 65 6.15 -12.38 -7.56
CA LEU A 65 5.08 -12.30 -6.58
C LEU A 65 4.63 -10.86 -6.32
N LEU A 66 5.56 -9.91 -6.39
CA LEU A 66 5.28 -8.49 -6.21
C LEU A 66 4.91 -7.79 -7.52
N ASN A 67 5.02 -8.48 -8.64
CA ASN A 67 4.78 -7.92 -9.98
C ASN A 67 5.72 -6.75 -10.28
N VAL A 68 6.98 -6.92 -9.96
CA VAL A 68 8.04 -5.95 -10.23
C VAL A 68 9.19 -6.64 -10.95
N SER A 69 10.15 -5.85 -11.44
CA SER A 69 11.32 -6.43 -12.12
C SER A 69 12.28 -7.07 -11.11
N HIS A 70 13.03 -8.06 -11.56
CA HIS A 70 14.09 -8.67 -10.77
C HIS A 70 15.12 -7.62 -10.33
N GLN A 71 15.44 -6.70 -11.23
CA GLN A 71 16.38 -5.61 -10.92
C GLN A 71 15.87 -4.71 -9.80
N ALA A 72 14.57 -4.49 -9.73
CA ALA A 72 13.99 -3.71 -8.63
C ALA A 72 14.28 -4.38 -7.29
N VAL A 73 14.03 -5.68 -7.19
CA VAL A 73 14.29 -6.42 -5.95
C VAL A 73 15.77 -6.38 -5.59
N GLN A 74 16.65 -6.59 -6.57
CA GLN A 74 18.09 -6.50 -6.34
C GLN A 74 18.48 -5.13 -5.80
N SER A 75 17.97 -4.06 -6.41
CA SER A 75 18.27 -2.70 -5.99
C SER A 75 17.78 -2.41 -4.57
N TRP A 76 16.61 -2.92 -4.22
CA TRP A 76 16.08 -2.77 -2.86
C TRP A 76 16.96 -3.48 -1.81
N GLU A 77 17.39 -4.69 -2.13
CA GLU A 77 18.21 -5.48 -1.20
C GLU A 77 19.64 -4.99 -1.11
N GLN A 78 20.10 -4.25 -2.10
CA GLN A 78 21.42 -3.62 -2.09
C GLN A 78 21.39 -2.20 -1.49
N GLY A 79 20.21 -1.66 -1.26
CA GLY A 79 20.05 -0.31 -0.75
C GLY A 79 20.24 0.79 -1.77
N VAL A 80 20.30 0.45 -3.06
CA VAL A 80 20.46 1.43 -4.16
C VAL A 80 19.16 2.17 -4.40
N ARG A 81 18.05 1.48 -4.33
CA ARG A 81 16.71 2.03 -4.47
C ARG A 81 15.84 1.57 -3.32
N ARG A 82 14.76 2.28 -3.11
CA ARG A 82 13.79 1.92 -2.09
C ARG A 82 12.45 1.61 -2.73
N PRO A 83 11.72 0.58 -2.25
CA PRO A 83 10.39 0.33 -2.75
C PRO A 83 9.48 1.52 -2.44
N GLN A 84 8.55 1.80 -3.33
CA GLN A 84 7.63 2.93 -3.18
C GLN A 84 6.23 2.50 -3.59
N ASN A 85 5.24 3.31 -3.21
CA ASN A 85 3.85 3.15 -3.63
C ASN A 85 3.29 1.76 -3.30
N ALA A 86 2.67 1.12 -4.28
CA ALA A 86 2.04 -0.18 -4.09
C ALA A 86 3.02 -1.27 -3.65
N ALA A 87 4.25 -1.25 -4.17
CA ALA A 87 5.27 -2.23 -3.78
C ALA A 87 5.61 -2.13 -2.29
N LEU A 88 5.79 -0.91 -1.79
CA LEU A 88 6.04 -0.69 -0.36
C LEU A 88 4.87 -1.17 0.49
N LYS A 89 3.66 -0.87 0.07
CA LYS A 89 2.45 -1.31 0.77
C LYS A 89 2.38 -2.84 0.86
N LEU A 90 2.63 -3.52 -0.26
CA LEU A 90 2.64 -4.98 -0.29
C LEU A 90 3.72 -5.56 0.62
N LEU A 91 4.91 -4.96 0.63
CA LEU A 91 6.00 -5.42 1.47
C LEU A 91 5.68 -5.25 2.95
N VAL A 92 5.06 -4.14 3.33
CA VAL A 92 4.64 -3.92 4.73
C VAL A 92 3.58 -4.94 5.14
N LEU A 93 2.64 -5.24 4.27
CA LEU A 93 1.64 -6.29 4.53
C LEU A 93 2.30 -7.66 4.64
N ALA A 94 3.25 -7.95 3.75
CA ALA A 94 3.97 -9.22 3.75
C ALA A 94 4.88 -9.38 4.98
N ARG A 95 5.34 -8.29 5.55
CA ARG A 95 6.12 -8.36 6.79
C ARG A 95 5.30 -8.98 7.93
N LYS A 96 4.02 -8.65 7.99
CA LYS A 96 3.11 -9.21 8.99
C LYS A 96 2.67 -10.61 8.64
N ASN A 97 2.40 -10.85 7.36
CA ASN A 97 1.96 -12.14 6.84
C ASN A 97 2.54 -12.37 5.46
N PRO A 98 3.73 -13.00 5.38
CA PRO A 98 4.38 -13.21 4.08
C PRO A 98 3.53 -13.99 3.07
N ARG A 99 2.66 -14.84 3.55
CA ARG A 99 1.81 -15.66 2.68
C ARG A 99 0.80 -14.84 1.88
N VAL A 100 0.59 -13.58 2.24
CA VAL A 100 -0.32 -12.70 1.49
C VAL A 100 0.13 -12.56 0.04
N LEU A 101 1.43 -12.65 -0.23
CA LEU A 101 1.97 -12.60 -1.58
C LEU A 101 1.73 -13.86 -2.39
N MET A 102 1.40 -14.96 -1.72
CA MET A 102 1.16 -16.25 -2.37
C MET A 102 -0.30 -16.46 -2.75
N ARG A 103 -1.17 -15.57 -2.33
CA ARG A 103 -2.59 -15.68 -2.65
C ARG A 103 -2.86 -15.12 -4.03
N ALA A 104 -3.50 -15.88 -4.83
CA ALA A 104 -3.92 -15.46 -6.16
C ALA A 104 -5.16 -14.54 -6.09
#